data_ae675fb678c2ba71b6a6ec20f2c1c505
#
_entry.id   ae675fb678c2ba71b6a6ec20f2c1c505
#
_cell.length_a   1.000
_cell.length_b   1.000
_cell.length_c   1.000
_cell.angle_alpha   90.00
_cell.angle_beta   90.00
_cell.angle_gamma   90.00
#
_symmetry.space_group_name_H-M   'P 1'
#
loop_
_entity.id
_entity.type
_entity.pdbx_description
1 polymer ?
#
loop_
_entity_poly.entity_id
_entity_poly.type
_entity_poly.pdbx_seq_one_letter_code
_entity_poly.pdbx_strand_id
1 'polypeptide(L)'
;MSDGVRNEEAVTGRLDRIPAQAQEVAVEVAPELEADPMEPAFEGNAEVGGVYDGGESGFEAVGQDVQPKTFPHLVPERHVARTPNFADALLFLVLLLLGVVVSTGGVGLALHLHWFGLRSFEQAAKSTPVTLVIELLIYGIALAGAVPFFHMVWGKGYFTGLHWHGATAFRLRYWLVWTAVGCNVLAMAGNWFLPFPDHAPIDKLFGTSSDAWMLACFGVLVAPFFEEMIFRGFLLPAVATGWDWLGERMTGAKPRPLDASGNPIWSLGAMIFASLMVSAPFALMHATQLGNAWGPLVLLYCVSLILCTVRLATRSLAASTLVHSAYNFMLFAVMFAQTDGFRHMDKM
;
A
#
# COMPACT_ATOMS: atom_id res chain seq x y z
N MET A 1 39.58 65.17 -1.46
CA MET A 1 38.71 65.87 -0.48
C MET A 1 37.77 64.80 0.00
N SER A 2 38.20 64.34 1.03
CA SER A 2 37.91 64.20 2.49
C SER A 2 36.89 63.09 2.74
N ASP A 3 37.36 61.95 3.26
CA ASP A 3 37.56 61.59 4.69
C ASP A 3 36.29 61.14 5.40
N GLY A 4 36.38 59.99 6.05
CA GLY A 4 35.54 59.48 7.11
C GLY A 4 35.35 57.95 7.05
N VAL A 5 36.22 57.09 7.40
CA VAL A 5 36.87 56.57 8.62
C VAL A 5 35.90 56.19 9.75
N ARG A 6 35.91 54.87 10.04
CA ARG A 6 35.62 54.12 11.30
C ARG A 6 34.18 54.02 11.84
N ASN A 7 33.72 52.83 12.09
CA ASN A 7 33.92 52.12 13.38
C ASN A 7 33.58 50.64 13.29
N GLU A 8 34.61 49.81 13.55
CA GLU A 8 34.47 48.49 14.12
C GLU A 8 34.06 48.63 15.60
N GLU A 9 32.98 48.04 16.00
CA GLU A 9 32.79 47.66 17.42
C GLU A 9 32.31 46.22 17.51
N ALA A 10 33.22 45.46 18.09
CA ALA A 10 33.02 44.09 18.58
C ALA A 10 31.93 44.04 19.66
N VAL A 11 31.00 43.12 19.55
CA VAL A 11 30.18 42.64 20.67
C VAL A 11 30.48 41.17 20.86
N THR A 12 31.56 40.90 21.59
CA THR A 12 31.77 39.70 22.39
C THR A 12 30.95 39.83 23.67
N GLY A 13 30.19 38.81 24.01
CA GLY A 13 29.80 38.58 25.40
C GLY A 13 28.32 38.38 25.66
N ARG A 14 27.92 37.13 25.75
CA ARG A 14 27.31 36.54 26.95
C ARG A 14 26.69 35.16 26.66
N LEU A 15 27.54 34.17 26.72
CA LEU A 15 27.14 32.83 27.16
C LEU A 15 27.21 32.83 28.69
N ASP A 16 26.08 32.96 29.37
CA ASP A 16 25.96 32.53 30.75
C ASP A 16 24.48 32.47 31.14
N ARG A 17 24.12 31.33 31.71
CA ARG A 17 22.90 31.01 32.46
C ARG A 17 21.75 30.37 31.71
N ILE A 18 21.90 29.08 31.45
CA ILE A 18 20.76 28.15 31.48
C ILE A 18 20.61 27.68 32.92
N PRO A 19 19.44 27.89 33.57
CA PRO A 19 19.21 27.33 34.92
C PRO A 19 19.08 25.81 34.84
N ALA A 20 19.80 25.14 35.70
CA ALA A 20 19.67 23.71 35.98
C ALA A 20 18.38 23.43 36.78
N GLN A 21 17.24 23.32 36.05
CA GLN A 21 15.94 22.83 36.57
C GLN A 21 15.14 22.24 35.44
N ALA A 22 15.59 21.12 34.90
CA ALA A 22 14.81 20.26 34.02
C ALA A 22 15.40 18.83 34.05
N GLN A 23 15.72 18.36 35.26
CA GLN A 23 16.01 16.96 35.54
C GLN A 23 15.15 16.56 36.73
N GLU A 24 13.89 16.18 36.43
CA GLU A 24 13.02 15.32 37.24
C GLU A 24 11.65 15.35 36.57
N VAL A 25 11.51 14.63 35.47
CA VAL A 25 10.21 14.10 35.09
C VAL A 25 10.28 12.63 35.41
N ALA A 26 9.71 12.33 36.56
CA ALA A 26 9.53 11.00 37.09
C ALA A 26 8.90 10.08 36.06
N VAL A 27 9.51 8.92 35.92
CA VAL A 27 8.89 7.75 35.30
C VAL A 27 7.78 7.32 36.24
N GLU A 28 6.57 7.73 36.01
CA GLU A 28 5.37 7.24 36.66
C GLU A 28 5.05 5.87 36.05
N VAL A 29 5.48 4.84 36.75
CA VAL A 29 5.16 3.44 36.47
C VAL A 29 3.66 3.27 36.71
N ALA A 30 2.92 2.97 35.66
CA ALA A 30 1.52 2.57 35.75
C ALA A 30 1.41 1.28 36.61
N PRO A 31 0.38 1.18 37.48
CA PRO A 31 0.20 0.00 38.31
C PRO A 31 -0.12 -1.23 37.45
N GLU A 32 0.59 -2.32 37.74
CA GLU A 32 0.26 -3.66 37.28
C GLU A 32 -1.18 -3.99 37.69
N LEU A 33 -2.01 -4.25 36.67
CA LEU A 33 -3.30 -4.92 36.86
C LEU A 33 -3.02 -6.38 37.19
N GLU A 34 -3.12 -6.74 38.47
CA GLU A 34 -3.22 -8.12 38.91
C GLU A 34 -4.37 -8.81 38.18
N ALA A 35 -4.03 -9.83 37.41
CA ALA A 35 -5.00 -10.73 36.82
C ALA A 35 -5.53 -11.68 37.90
N ASP A 36 -6.81 -11.54 38.20
CA ASP A 36 -7.58 -12.44 39.04
C ASP A 36 -7.61 -13.84 38.40
N PRO A 37 -7.23 -14.92 39.06
CA PRO A 37 -7.35 -16.27 38.52
C PRO A 37 -8.79 -16.74 38.64
N MET A 38 -9.48 -16.81 37.53
CA MET A 38 -10.79 -17.45 37.41
C MET A 38 -10.63 -18.97 37.51
N GLU A 39 -10.94 -19.52 38.66
CA GLU A 39 -11.18 -20.96 38.85
C GLU A 39 -12.43 -21.38 38.04
N PRO A 40 -12.41 -22.49 37.30
CA PRO A 40 -13.62 -23.12 36.87
C PRO A 40 -14.09 -24.14 37.90
N ALA A 41 -15.11 -23.78 38.67
CA ALA A 41 -15.88 -24.72 39.43
C ALA A 41 -16.66 -25.63 38.46
N PHE A 42 -16.30 -26.90 38.45
CA PHE A 42 -17.16 -27.97 37.95
C PHE A 42 -17.10 -29.11 39.00
N GLU A 43 -17.93 -28.99 40.02
CA GLU A 43 -18.32 -30.12 40.85
C GLU A 43 -19.52 -30.80 40.13
N GLY A 44 -19.31 -32.01 39.72
CA GLY A 44 -20.34 -32.90 39.20
C GLY A 44 -20.15 -34.29 39.86
N ASN A 45 -20.73 -34.44 41.05
CA ASN A 45 -20.89 -35.74 41.72
C ASN A 45 -21.73 -36.68 40.86
N ALA A 46 -21.19 -37.83 40.54
CA ALA A 46 -21.97 -39.00 40.16
C ALA A 46 -21.42 -40.18 40.96
N GLU A 47 -22.06 -40.44 42.13
CA GLU A 47 -21.98 -41.71 42.82
C GLU A 47 -22.60 -42.81 41.95
N VAL A 48 -21.81 -43.83 41.61
CA VAL A 48 -22.30 -45.13 41.27
C VAL A 48 -21.61 -46.15 42.14
N GLY A 49 -22.34 -46.59 43.15
CA GLY A 49 -22.00 -47.72 43.98
C GLY A 49 -22.03 -49.03 43.16
N GLY A 50 -20.99 -49.82 43.34
CA GLY A 50 -20.88 -51.18 42.88
C GLY A 50 -19.89 -51.92 43.71
N VAL A 51 -20.41 -52.56 44.76
CA VAL A 51 -19.71 -53.55 45.57
C VAL A 51 -19.46 -54.78 44.70
N TYR A 52 -18.20 -55.19 44.54
CA TYR A 52 -17.80 -56.55 44.20
C TYR A 52 -16.63 -56.96 45.04
N ASP A 53 -16.90 -58.03 45.77
CA ASP A 53 -16.07 -58.78 46.71
C ASP A 53 -15.10 -59.70 45.91
N GLY A 54 -13.88 -59.86 46.45
CA GLY A 54 -13.08 -61.08 46.52
C GLY A 54 -12.47 -61.62 45.24
N GLY A 55 -11.12 -61.60 45.20
CA GLY A 55 -10.36 -62.47 44.33
C GLY A 55 -8.88 -62.06 44.20
N GLU A 56 -8.05 -62.49 45.11
CA GLU A 56 -6.58 -62.44 44.95
C GLU A 56 -6.13 -63.24 43.75
N SER A 57 -5.60 -62.58 42.71
CA SER A 57 -4.70 -63.20 41.77
C SER A 57 -3.72 -62.14 41.28
N GLY A 58 -2.42 -62.37 41.52
CA GLY A 58 -1.34 -61.48 41.15
C GLY A 58 -1.30 -61.19 39.66
N PHE A 59 -1.39 -59.93 39.35
CA PHE A 59 -1.00 -59.43 38.03
C PHE A 59 0.20 -58.50 38.25
N GLU A 60 1.36 -58.99 37.79
CA GLU A 60 2.52 -58.14 37.56
C GLU A 60 2.12 -57.00 36.62
N ALA A 61 2.07 -55.80 37.14
CA ALA A 61 1.90 -54.60 36.35
C ALA A 61 3.18 -54.39 35.51
N VAL A 62 3.19 -54.90 34.29
CA VAL A 62 4.10 -54.43 33.23
C VAL A 62 3.73 -53.03 32.92
N GLY A 63 4.38 -52.07 33.57
CA GLY A 63 4.29 -50.66 33.26
C GLY A 63 4.82 -50.41 31.84
N GLN A 64 3.97 -50.63 30.83
CA GLN A 64 4.21 -50.02 29.53
C GLN A 64 3.76 -48.58 29.64
N ASP A 65 4.74 -47.71 29.66
CA ASP A 65 4.61 -46.28 29.46
C ASP A 65 3.99 -46.05 28.08
N VAL A 66 2.65 -46.12 27.97
CA VAL A 66 1.92 -45.80 26.78
C VAL A 66 1.95 -44.29 26.62
N GLN A 67 3.06 -43.80 26.12
CA GLN A 67 3.08 -42.43 25.60
C GLN A 67 1.92 -42.28 24.59
N PRO A 68 1.02 -41.28 24.75
CA PRO A 68 -0.02 -41.06 23.79
C PRO A 68 0.67 -40.82 22.45
N LYS A 69 0.41 -41.71 21.47
CA LYS A 69 0.84 -41.51 20.09
C LYS A 69 0.19 -40.21 19.60
N THR A 70 0.90 -39.09 19.73
CA THR A 70 0.53 -37.87 19.06
C THR A 70 0.65 -38.14 17.57
N PHE A 71 -0.49 -38.26 16.90
CA PHE A 71 -0.55 -38.37 15.45
C PHE A 71 -0.12 -37.01 14.87
N PRO A 72 1.08 -36.88 14.24
CA PRO A 72 1.60 -35.62 13.74
C PRO A 72 0.70 -34.92 12.71
N HIS A 73 -0.25 -35.66 12.13
CA HIS A 73 -1.15 -35.20 11.07
C HIS A 73 -2.44 -34.52 11.59
N LEU A 74 -2.65 -34.50 12.92
CA LEU A 74 -3.84 -33.86 13.52
C LEU A 74 -3.53 -32.52 14.19
N VAL A 75 -2.28 -32.06 14.16
CA VAL A 75 -1.98 -30.65 14.44
C VAL A 75 -2.49 -29.88 13.23
N PRO A 76 -3.52 -29.04 13.34
CA PRO A 76 -3.92 -28.19 12.21
C PRO A 76 -2.66 -27.45 11.80
N GLU A 77 -2.20 -27.66 10.54
CA GLU A 77 -1.17 -26.81 9.97
C GLU A 77 -1.66 -25.38 10.19
N ARG A 78 -0.96 -24.61 11.02
CA ARG A 78 -1.23 -23.19 11.15
C ARG A 78 -1.15 -22.67 9.74
N HIS A 79 -2.29 -22.30 9.16
CA HIS A 79 -2.32 -21.64 7.88
C HIS A 79 -1.47 -20.40 8.03
N VAL A 80 -0.23 -20.49 7.58
CA VAL A 80 0.69 -19.35 7.55
C VAL A 80 -0.02 -18.30 6.73
N ALA A 81 -0.28 -17.15 7.33
CA ALA A 81 -1.01 -16.08 6.66
C ALA A 81 -0.24 -15.72 5.38
N ARG A 82 -0.82 -16.08 4.23
CA ARG A 82 -0.16 -15.93 2.94
C ARG A 82 -0.10 -14.46 2.57
N THR A 83 1.11 -13.92 2.48
CA THR A 83 1.37 -12.60 1.92
C THR A 83 1.39 -12.69 0.41
N PRO A 84 0.91 -11.67 -0.34
CA PRO A 84 1.01 -11.65 -1.79
C PRO A 84 2.44 -11.92 -2.27
N ASN A 85 2.60 -12.86 -3.18
CA ASN A 85 3.86 -13.27 -3.76
C ASN A 85 3.86 -13.08 -5.29
N PHE A 86 4.93 -13.47 -5.99
CA PHE A 86 5.02 -13.30 -7.45
C PHE A 86 3.90 -14.00 -8.22
N ALA A 87 3.44 -15.17 -7.77
CA ALA A 87 2.34 -15.86 -8.43
C ALA A 87 1.02 -15.08 -8.28
N ASP A 88 0.79 -14.51 -7.11
CA ASP A 88 -0.39 -13.68 -6.84
C ASP A 88 -0.33 -12.38 -7.67
N ALA A 89 0.85 -11.73 -7.75
CA ALA A 89 1.05 -10.52 -8.57
C ALA A 89 0.86 -10.82 -10.07
N LEU A 90 1.40 -11.94 -10.55
CA LEU A 90 1.23 -12.38 -11.94
C LEU A 90 -0.25 -12.67 -12.27
N LEU A 91 -0.94 -13.37 -11.37
CA LEU A 91 -2.36 -13.64 -11.56
C LEU A 91 -3.20 -12.36 -11.62
N PHE A 92 -2.92 -11.40 -10.71
CA PHE A 92 -3.61 -10.12 -10.74
C PHE A 92 -3.33 -9.37 -12.05
N LEU A 93 -2.09 -9.41 -12.56
CA LEU A 93 -1.75 -8.87 -13.87
C LEU A 93 -2.53 -9.56 -15.01
N VAL A 94 -2.67 -10.89 -14.95
CA VAL A 94 -3.48 -11.65 -15.95
C VAL A 94 -4.94 -11.20 -15.91
N LEU A 95 -5.51 -10.95 -14.73
CA LEU A 95 -6.88 -10.43 -14.60
C LEU A 95 -7.00 -9.01 -15.18
N LEU A 96 -6.00 -8.14 -14.99
CA LEU A 96 -5.95 -6.83 -15.63
C LEU A 96 -5.89 -6.95 -17.16
N LEU A 97 -5.03 -7.83 -17.68
CA LEU A 97 -4.94 -8.08 -19.12
C LEU A 97 -6.24 -8.64 -19.70
N LEU A 98 -6.93 -9.51 -18.97
CA LEU A 98 -8.27 -9.98 -19.34
C LEU A 98 -9.24 -8.79 -19.42
N GLY A 99 -9.20 -7.89 -18.44
CA GLY A 99 -9.97 -6.65 -18.46
C GLY A 99 -9.69 -5.82 -19.70
N VAL A 100 -8.41 -5.67 -20.10
CA VAL A 100 -8.02 -4.96 -21.34
C VAL A 100 -8.62 -5.64 -22.57
N VAL A 101 -8.49 -6.97 -22.70
CA VAL A 101 -9.01 -7.72 -23.85
C VAL A 101 -10.54 -7.58 -23.95
N VAL A 102 -11.25 -7.76 -22.84
CA VAL A 102 -12.72 -7.65 -22.82
C VAL A 102 -13.18 -6.22 -23.12
N SER A 103 -12.54 -5.21 -22.54
CA SER A 103 -12.90 -3.80 -22.77
C SER A 103 -12.60 -3.37 -24.21
N THR A 104 -11.45 -3.77 -24.76
CA THR A 104 -11.10 -3.50 -26.18
C THR A 104 -12.07 -4.21 -27.12
N GLY A 105 -12.42 -5.46 -26.83
CA GLY A 105 -13.44 -6.20 -27.57
C GLY A 105 -14.80 -5.52 -27.50
N GLY A 106 -15.19 -4.99 -26.34
CA GLY A 106 -16.40 -4.20 -26.15
C GLY A 106 -16.44 -2.93 -26.99
N VAL A 107 -15.30 -2.20 -27.07
CA VAL A 107 -15.17 -1.04 -27.98
C VAL A 107 -15.28 -1.47 -29.44
N GLY A 108 -14.63 -2.58 -29.82
CA GLY A 108 -14.76 -3.13 -31.19
C GLY A 108 -16.20 -3.47 -31.56
N LEU A 109 -16.96 -4.06 -30.63
CA LEU A 109 -18.37 -4.36 -30.79
C LEU A 109 -19.20 -3.05 -30.93
N ALA A 110 -18.94 -2.06 -30.04
CA ALA A 110 -19.62 -0.76 -30.11
C ALA A 110 -19.40 -0.05 -31.44
N LEU A 111 -18.17 -0.11 -31.98
CA LEU A 111 -17.83 0.40 -33.31
C LEU A 111 -18.60 -0.35 -34.41
N HIS A 112 -18.64 -1.68 -34.35
CA HIS A 112 -19.35 -2.50 -35.34
C HIS A 112 -20.87 -2.22 -35.35
N LEU A 113 -21.44 -2.00 -34.17
CA LEU A 113 -22.87 -1.70 -33.99
C LEU A 113 -23.19 -0.20 -34.10
N HIS A 114 -22.20 0.65 -34.38
CA HIS A 114 -22.33 2.12 -34.47
C HIS A 114 -22.92 2.75 -33.18
N TRP A 115 -22.66 2.16 -32.04
CA TRP A 115 -23.10 2.67 -30.75
C TRP A 115 -22.33 3.94 -30.34
N PHE A 116 -22.99 4.82 -29.64
CA PHE A 116 -22.40 6.06 -29.09
C PHE A 116 -21.79 6.99 -30.13
N GLY A 117 -22.14 6.82 -31.45
CA GLY A 117 -21.58 7.62 -32.53
C GLY A 117 -20.08 7.40 -32.81
N LEU A 118 -19.49 6.36 -32.21
CA LEU A 118 -18.08 6.02 -32.43
C LEU A 118 -17.88 5.46 -33.84
N ARG A 119 -16.83 5.96 -34.52
CA ARG A 119 -16.49 5.55 -35.89
C ARG A 119 -15.12 4.88 -36.02
N SER A 120 -14.22 5.09 -35.03
CA SER A 120 -12.88 4.50 -35.02
C SER A 120 -12.33 4.37 -33.63
N PHE A 121 -11.36 3.45 -33.43
CA PHE A 121 -10.61 3.33 -32.18
C PHE A 121 -9.86 4.62 -31.83
N GLU A 122 -9.36 5.35 -32.82
CA GLU A 122 -8.69 6.63 -32.62
C GLU A 122 -9.64 7.67 -32.01
N GLN A 123 -10.87 7.74 -32.49
CA GLN A 123 -11.90 8.61 -31.93
C GLN A 123 -12.24 8.20 -30.50
N ALA A 124 -12.37 6.90 -30.24
CA ALA A 124 -12.61 6.37 -28.89
C ALA A 124 -11.48 6.76 -27.93
N ALA A 125 -10.21 6.61 -28.33
CA ALA A 125 -9.04 6.95 -27.54
C ALA A 125 -8.87 8.46 -27.27
N LYS A 126 -9.43 9.32 -28.10
CA LYS A 126 -9.45 10.79 -27.91
C LYS A 126 -10.62 11.27 -27.05
N SER A 127 -11.57 10.41 -26.76
CA SER A 127 -12.76 10.73 -25.96
C SER A 127 -12.50 10.42 -24.49
N THR A 128 -12.37 11.44 -23.66
CA THR A 128 -12.14 11.30 -22.22
C THR A 128 -13.18 10.41 -21.54
N PRO A 129 -14.51 10.58 -21.76
CA PRO A 129 -15.50 9.68 -21.15
C PRO A 129 -15.31 8.21 -21.55
N VAL A 130 -15.00 7.96 -22.84
CA VAL A 130 -14.79 6.58 -23.33
C VAL A 130 -13.56 5.95 -22.70
N THR A 131 -12.45 6.69 -22.64
CA THR A 131 -11.21 6.23 -22.00
C THR A 131 -11.45 5.88 -20.53
N LEU A 132 -12.10 6.75 -19.77
CA LEU A 132 -12.39 6.50 -18.36
C LEU A 132 -13.35 5.30 -18.15
N VAL A 133 -14.33 5.11 -19.02
CA VAL A 133 -15.21 3.93 -18.99
C VAL A 133 -14.41 2.66 -19.27
N ILE A 134 -13.50 2.68 -20.24
CA ILE A 134 -12.62 1.54 -20.53
C ILE A 134 -11.77 1.20 -19.31
N GLU A 135 -11.14 2.18 -18.66
CA GLU A 135 -10.33 1.98 -17.46
C GLU A 135 -11.15 1.44 -16.31
N LEU A 136 -12.36 1.97 -16.07
CA LEU A 136 -13.27 1.44 -15.05
C LEU A 136 -13.67 -0.01 -15.32
N LEU A 137 -13.90 -0.38 -16.59
CA LEU A 137 -14.20 -1.76 -16.96
C LEU A 137 -13.01 -2.67 -16.73
N ILE A 138 -11.80 -2.26 -17.10
CA ILE A 138 -10.56 -3.02 -16.84
C ILE A 138 -10.43 -3.29 -15.36
N TYR A 139 -10.51 -2.26 -14.54
CA TYR A 139 -10.40 -2.37 -13.09
C TYR A 139 -11.54 -3.17 -12.46
N GLY A 140 -12.78 -2.96 -12.92
CA GLY A 140 -13.95 -3.67 -12.45
C GLY A 140 -13.87 -5.18 -12.72
N ILE A 141 -13.47 -5.57 -13.93
CA ILE A 141 -13.28 -6.98 -14.32
C ILE A 141 -12.17 -7.61 -13.49
N ALA A 142 -11.02 -6.92 -13.35
CA ALA A 142 -9.91 -7.42 -12.57
C ALA A 142 -10.31 -7.62 -11.09
N LEU A 143 -11.03 -6.66 -10.50
CA LEU A 143 -11.47 -6.73 -9.12
C LEU A 143 -12.54 -7.82 -8.92
N ALA A 144 -13.51 -7.94 -9.85
CA ALA A 144 -14.55 -8.97 -9.80
C ALA A 144 -13.97 -10.39 -9.86
N GLY A 145 -12.87 -10.59 -10.58
CA GLY A 145 -12.12 -11.85 -10.59
C GLY A 145 -11.24 -12.03 -9.36
N ALA A 146 -10.51 -10.98 -8.95
CA ALA A 146 -9.53 -11.03 -7.87
C ALA A 146 -10.18 -11.26 -6.49
N VAL A 147 -11.27 -10.57 -6.18
CA VAL A 147 -11.91 -10.66 -4.85
C VAL A 147 -12.31 -12.09 -4.48
N PRO A 148 -13.10 -12.82 -5.28
CA PRO A 148 -13.49 -14.20 -4.94
C PRO A 148 -12.30 -15.15 -5.02
N PHE A 149 -11.43 -15.00 -6.03
CA PHE A 149 -10.30 -15.90 -6.21
C PHE A 149 -9.32 -15.82 -5.03
N PHE A 150 -8.85 -14.64 -4.68
CA PHE A 150 -7.91 -14.48 -3.58
C PHE A 150 -8.53 -14.74 -2.21
N HIS A 151 -9.84 -14.51 -2.05
CA HIS A 151 -10.55 -14.96 -0.84
C HIS A 151 -10.43 -16.48 -0.64
N MET A 152 -10.62 -17.26 -1.73
CA MET A 152 -10.46 -18.71 -1.69
C MET A 152 -9.01 -19.15 -1.45
N VAL A 153 -8.05 -18.54 -2.14
CA VAL A 153 -6.63 -18.92 -2.08
C VAL A 153 -5.98 -18.53 -0.75
N TRP A 154 -6.32 -17.37 -0.22
CA TRP A 154 -5.70 -16.87 1.01
C TRP A 154 -6.44 -17.32 2.28
N GLY A 155 -7.66 -17.85 2.18
CA GLY A 155 -8.49 -18.20 3.34
C GLY A 155 -8.87 -16.99 4.23
N LYS A 156 -8.75 -15.77 3.68
CA LYS A 156 -9.07 -14.50 4.36
C LYS A 156 -9.64 -13.49 3.36
N GLY A 157 -10.30 -12.46 3.87
CA GLY A 157 -10.86 -11.41 3.02
C GLY A 157 -9.79 -10.75 2.14
N TYR A 158 -10.14 -10.42 0.90
CA TYR A 158 -9.24 -9.83 -0.09
C TYR A 158 -8.51 -8.60 0.43
N PHE A 159 -9.24 -7.62 0.96
CA PHE A 159 -8.65 -6.40 1.50
C PHE A 159 -7.81 -6.63 2.75
N THR A 160 -8.17 -7.61 3.57
CA THR A 160 -7.35 -8.05 4.71
C THR A 160 -6.04 -8.65 4.22
N GLY A 161 -6.08 -9.44 3.14
CA GLY A 161 -4.89 -10.02 2.51
C GLY A 161 -3.93 -8.97 1.95
N LEU A 162 -4.45 -7.86 1.44
CA LEU A 162 -3.67 -6.73 0.96
C LEU A 162 -3.27 -5.74 2.06
N HIS A 163 -3.61 -6.03 3.33
CA HIS A 163 -3.36 -5.13 4.47
C HIS A 163 -4.02 -3.76 4.32
N TRP A 164 -5.28 -3.74 3.90
CA TRP A 164 -6.08 -2.52 3.83
C TRP A 164 -6.56 -2.14 5.24
N HIS A 165 -5.75 -1.37 5.97
CA HIS A 165 -6.06 -0.95 7.33
C HIS A 165 -6.55 0.50 7.35
N GLY A 166 -7.84 0.73 7.06
CA GLY A 166 -8.44 2.06 7.02
C GLY A 166 -8.36 2.81 8.36
N ALA A 167 -8.50 2.11 9.49
CA ALA A 167 -8.35 2.71 10.81
C ALA A 167 -6.94 3.31 11.04
N THR A 168 -5.88 2.67 10.53
CA THR A 168 -4.52 3.20 10.58
C THR A 168 -4.39 4.47 9.74
N ALA A 169 -4.93 4.46 8.51
CA ALA A 169 -4.94 5.63 7.66
C ALA A 169 -5.70 6.80 8.31
N PHE A 170 -6.87 6.54 8.88
CA PHE A 170 -7.65 7.57 9.57
C PHE A 170 -6.94 8.15 10.80
N ARG A 171 -6.33 7.28 11.62
CA ARG A 171 -5.56 7.71 12.80
C ARG A 171 -4.37 8.60 12.43
N LEU A 172 -3.68 8.27 11.33
CA LEU A 172 -2.49 8.98 10.86
C LEU A 172 -2.79 10.06 9.83
N ARG A 173 -4.07 10.36 9.52
CA ARG A 173 -4.50 11.22 8.40
C ARG A 173 -3.77 12.55 8.30
N TYR A 174 -3.48 13.22 9.39
CA TYR A 174 -2.78 14.51 9.37
C TYR A 174 -1.33 14.36 8.89
N TRP A 175 -0.62 13.35 9.39
CA TRP A 175 0.74 13.05 8.93
C TRP A 175 0.77 12.64 7.47
N LEU A 176 -0.20 11.83 7.02
CA LEU A 176 -0.32 11.37 5.65
C LEU A 176 -0.62 12.54 4.69
N VAL A 177 -1.49 13.47 5.09
CA VAL A 177 -1.76 14.71 4.32
C VAL A 177 -0.51 15.58 4.25
N TRP A 178 0.24 15.77 5.35
CA TRP A 178 1.50 16.50 5.30
C TRP A 178 2.56 15.82 4.43
N THR A 179 2.58 14.48 4.39
CA THR A 179 3.42 13.74 3.44
C THR A 179 3.03 14.04 2.00
N ALA A 180 1.74 14.08 1.69
CA ALA A 180 1.25 14.47 0.36
C ALA A 180 1.62 15.92 0.00
N VAL A 181 1.54 16.86 0.96
CA VAL A 181 2.06 18.23 0.78
C VAL A 181 3.54 18.21 0.44
N GLY A 182 4.34 17.41 1.17
CA GLY A 182 5.78 17.23 0.88
C GLY A 182 6.04 16.69 -0.54
N CYS A 183 5.23 15.74 -1.02
CA CYS A 183 5.31 15.25 -2.40
C CYS A 183 5.01 16.36 -3.42
N ASN A 184 4.01 17.21 -3.16
CA ASN A 184 3.69 18.34 -4.04
C ASN A 184 4.79 19.40 -4.04
N VAL A 185 5.36 19.72 -2.87
CA VAL A 185 6.51 20.63 -2.78
C VAL A 185 7.71 20.05 -3.55
N LEU A 186 7.96 18.74 -3.45
CA LEU A 186 9.00 18.07 -4.23
C LEU A 186 8.75 18.19 -5.74
N ALA A 187 7.50 17.98 -6.18
CA ALA A 187 7.13 18.11 -7.58
C ALA A 187 7.31 19.55 -8.09
N MET A 188 6.87 20.55 -7.32
CA MET A 188 7.04 21.96 -7.65
C MET A 188 8.51 22.37 -7.69
N ALA A 189 9.31 21.97 -6.69
CA ALA A 189 10.74 22.24 -6.67
C ALA A 189 11.47 21.55 -7.83
N GLY A 190 11.07 20.29 -8.13
CA GLY A 190 11.65 19.54 -9.25
C GLY A 190 11.42 20.20 -10.60
N ASN A 191 10.30 20.89 -10.80
CA ASN A 191 10.01 21.63 -12.03
C ASN A 191 11.01 22.79 -12.30
N TRP A 192 11.73 23.27 -11.28
CA TRP A 192 12.76 24.29 -11.46
C TRP A 192 14.12 23.74 -11.92
N PHE A 193 14.39 22.47 -11.65
CA PHE A 193 15.70 21.84 -11.87
C PHE A 193 15.69 20.79 -12.98
N LEU A 194 14.52 20.26 -13.29
CA LEU A 194 14.34 19.18 -14.27
C LEU A 194 13.59 19.71 -15.49
N PRO A 195 13.93 19.24 -16.71
CA PRO A 195 13.21 19.62 -17.92
C PRO A 195 11.79 19.02 -17.92
N PHE A 196 10.81 19.89 -18.08
CA PHE A 196 9.41 19.53 -18.29
C PHE A 196 9.02 19.86 -19.73
N PRO A 197 8.12 19.09 -20.35
CA PRO A 197 7.57 19.44 -21.66
C PRO A 197 6.61 20.62 -21.51
N ASP A 198 6.62 21.53 -22.49
CA ASP A 198 5.67 22.65 -22.55
C ASP A 198 4.23 22.14 -22.70
N HIS A 199 4.05 21.01 -23.39
CA HIS A 199 2.77 20.32 -23.56
C HIS A 199 2.97 18.82 -23.41
N ALA A 200 2.13 18.18 -22.60
CA ALA A 200 2.11 16.74 -22.39
C ALA A 200 0.93 16.11 -23.19
N PRO A 201 1.06 14.88 -23.68
CA PRO A 201 -0.04 14.20 -24.35
C PRO A 201 -1.33 14.10 -23.53
N ILE A 202 -1.21 14.03 -22.21
CA ILE A 202 -2.33 14.01 -21.27
C ILE A 202 -3.18 15.30 -21.36
N ASP A 203 -2.59 16.44 -21.74
CA ASP A 203 -3.31 17.73 -21.84
C ASP A 203 -4.48 17.65 -22.82
N LYS A 204 -4.38 16.76 -23.83
CA LYS A 204 -5.44 16.54 -24.82
C LYS A 204 -6.71 15.93 -24.23
N LEU A 205 -6.63 15.30 -23.06
CA LEU A 205 -7.78 14.75 -22.35
C LEU A 205 -8.57 15.81 -21.60
N PHE A 206 -8.00 17.00 -21.40
CA PHE A 206 -8.64 18.15 -20.75
C PHE A 206 -9.35 19.07 -21.77
N GLY A 207 -10.01 18.50 -22.78
CA GLY A 207 -10.63 19.26 -23.86
C GLY A 207 -11.79 20.16 -23.42
N THR A 208 -12.52 19.80 -22.39
CA THR A 208 -13.65 20.55 -21.85
C THR A 208 -13.63 20.61 -20.32
N SER A 209 -14.39 21.53 -19.74
CA SER A 209 -14.60 21.59 -18.28
C SER A 209 -15.17 20.28 -17.72
N SER A 210 -16.06 19.62 -18.47
CA SER A 210 -16.62 18.32 -18.06
C SER A 210 -15.54 17.23 -18.03
N ASP A 211 -14.66 17.21 -19.03
CA ASP A 211 -13.54 16.26 -19.09
C ASP A 211 -12.60 16.46 -17.89
N ALA A 212 -12.29 17.72 -17.57
CA ALA A 212 -11.43 18.05 -16.43
C ALA A 212 -12.03 17.58 -15.09
N TRP A 213 -13.34 17.75 -14.88
CA TRP A 213 -14.02 17.23 -13.70
C TRP A 213 -14.01 15.70 -13.63
N MET A 214 -14.27 15.03 -14.76
CA MET A 214 -14.22 13.56 -14.82
C MET A 214 -12.82 13.04 -14.52
N LEU A 215 -11.79 13.64 -15.11
CA LEU A 215 -10.39 13.30 -14.85
C LEU A 215 -9.98 13.59 -13.41
N ALA A 216 -10.42 14.71 -12.83
CA ALA A 216 -10.15 15.02 -11.42
C ALA A 216 -10.78 14.00 -10.48
N CYS A 217 -12.06 13.66 -10.66
CA CYS A 217 -12.73 12.65 -9.85
C CYS A 217 -12.05 11.27 -10.00
N PHE A 218 -11.75 10.87 -11.23
CA PHE A 218 -11.09 9.59 -11.49
C PHE A 218 -9.66 9.55 -10.95
N GLY A 219 -8.86 10.57 -11.25
CA GLY A 219 -7.45 10.66 -10.85
C GLY A 219 -7.24 10.85 -9.34
N VAL A 220 -8.25 11.34 -8.61
CA VAL A 220 -8.17 11.49 -7.15
C VAL A 220 -8.69 10.24 -6.42
N LEU A 221 -9.77 9.62 -6.91
CA LEU A 221 -10.47 8.57 -6.16
C LEU A 221 -10.22 7.16 -6.70
N VAL A 222 -10.22 7.01 -8.02
CA VAL A 222 -10.22 5.69 -8.66
C VAL A 222 -8.81 5.23 -8.99
N ALA A 223 -8.07 6.03 -9.76
CA ALA A 223 -6.72 5.64 -10.20
C ALA A 223 -5.78 5.34 -9.03
N PRO A 224 -5.65 6.19 -7.97
CA PRO A 224 -4.78 5.90 -6.83
C PRO A 224 -5.14 4.60 -6.11
N PHE A 225 -6.43 4.26 -6.01
CA PHE A 225 -6.85 3.02 -5.36
C PHE A 225 -6.33 1.78 -6.11
N PHE A 226 -6.47 1.74 -7.44
CA PHE A 226 -6.02 0.61 -8.24
C PHE A 226 -4.51 0.57 -8.41
N GLU A 227 -3.88 1.72 -8.61
CA GLU A 227 -2.43 1.82 -8.71
C GLU A 227 -1.74 1.37 -7.42
N GLU A 228 -2.21 1.83 -6.25
CA GLU A 228 -1.67 1.37 -4.98
C GLU A 228 -1.89 -0.13 -4.77
N MET A 229 -3.03 -0.65 -5.20
CA MET A 229 -3.32 -2.08 -5.13
C MET A 229 -2.31 -2.88 -5.97
N ILE A 230 -2.04 -2.47 -7.21
CA ILE A 230 -1.08 -3.12 -8.10
C ILE A 230 0.33 -3.05 -7.50
N PHE A 231 0.80 -1.83 -7.20
CA PHE A 231 2.20 -1.59 -6.87
C PHE A 231 2.52 -1.90 -5.40
N ARG A 232 1.68 -1.46 -4.44
CA ARG A 232 1.95 -1.62 -3.00
C ARG A 232 1.18 -2.77 -2.37
N GLY A 233 0.09 -3.20 -2.99
CA GLY A 233 -0.68 -4.37 -2.57
C GLY A 233 -0.08 -5.68 -3.03
N PHE A 234 0.29 -5.78 -4.31
CA PHE A 234 0.80 -7.02 -4.91
C PHE A 234 2.31 -6.98 -5.18
N LEU A 235 2.80 -6.00 -5.93
CA LEU A 235 4.16 -6.03 -6.45
C LEU A 235 5.21 -5.80 -5.36
N LEU A 236 5.03 -4.84 -4.46
CA LEU A 236 5.97 -4.55 -3.38
C LEU A 236 6.22 -5.76 -2.46
N PRO A 237 5.17 -6.41 -1.88
CA PRO A 237 5.37 -7.59 -1.07
C PRO A 237 5.94 -8.77 -1.86
N ALA A 238 5.57 -8.95 -3.13
CA ALA A 238 6.09 -10.01 -3.97
C ALA A 238 7.61 -9.88 -4.19
N VAL A 239 8.08 -8.66 -4.53
CA VAL A 239 9.50 -8.39 -4.75
C VAL A 239 10.29 -8.49 -3.44
N ALA A 240 9.77 -7.95 -2.33
CA ALA A 240 10.45 -8.02 -1.03
C ALA A 240 10.59 -9.48 -0.54
N THR A 241 9.52 -10.26 -0.65
CA THR A 241 9.54 -11.69 -0.29
C THR A 241 10.48 -12.49 -1.20
N GLY A 242 10.45 -12.20 -2.51
CA GLY A 242 11.32 -12.87 -3.48
C GLY A 242 12.80 -12.56 -3.24
N TRP A 243 13.14 -11.32 -2.87
CA TRP A 243 14.51 -10.93 -2.54
C TRP A 243 15.03 -11.68 -1.31
N ASP A 244 14.27 -11.68 -0.21
CA ASP A 244 14.65 -12.39 1.01
C ASP A 244 14.76 -13.90 0.76
N TRP A 245 13.80 -14.49 0.05
CA TRP A 245 13.85 -15.91 -0.32
C TRP A 245 15.11 -16.26 -1.14
N LEU A 246 15.48 -15.40 -2.11
CA LEU A 246 16.69 -15.61 -2.90
C LEU A 246 17.94 -15.54 -2.03
N GLY A 247 18.01 -14.53 -1.13
CA GLY A 247 19.12 -14.39 -0.19
C GLY A 247 19.26 -15.60 0.74
N GLU A 248 18.15 -16.11 1.28
CA GLU A 248 18.12 -17.31 2.12
C GLU A 248 18.62 -18.55 1.36
N ARG A 249 18.20 -18.71 0.11
CA ARG A 249 18.65 -19.82 -0.75
C ARG A 249 20.14 -19.77 -1.07
N MET A 250 20.67 -18.57 -1.34
CA MET A 250 22.07 -18.38 -1.72
C MET A 250 23.02 -18.50 -0.54
N THR A 251 22.59 -18.08 0.65
CA THR A 251 23.46 -18.07 1.84
C THR A 251 23.23 -19.24 2.78
N GLY A 252 22.20 -20.05 2.57
CA GLY A 252 21.78 -21.11 3.52
C GLY A 252 21.23 -20.56 4.83
N ALA A 253 20.84 -19.26 4.88
CA ALA A 253 20.29 -18.65 6.08
C ALA A 253 18.92 -19.24 6.44
N LYS A 254 18.56 -19.15 7.73
CA LYS A 254 17.22 -19.55 8.17
C LYS A 254 16.15 -18.64 7.56
N PRO A 255 14.93 -19.19 7.28
CA PRO A 255 13.82 -18.39 6.81
C PRO A 255 13.52 -17.22 7.73
N ARG A 256 13.06 -16.10 7.17
CA ARG A 256 12.70 -14.89 7.92
C ARG A 256 11.62 -15.18 8.97
N PRO A 257 11.72 -14.53 10.14
CA PRO A 257 10.68 -14.65 11.15
C PRO A 257 9.37 -14.08 10.64
N LEU A 258 8.27 -14.61 11.16
CA LEU A 258 6.93 -14.11 10.93
C LEU A 258 6.51 -13.21 12.09
N ASP A 259 5.71 -12.19 11.80
CA ASP A 259 5.05 -11.40 12.84
C ASP A 259 3.89 -12.17 13.49
N ALA A 260 3.26 -11.57 14.52
CA ALA A 260 2.14 -12.20 15.23
C ALA A 260 0.93 -12.55 14.34
N SER A 261 0.84 -11.92 13.17
CA SER A 261 -0.21 -12.17 12.17
C SER A 261 0.22 -13.18 11.09
N GLY A 262 1.42 -13.75 11.21
CA GLY A 262 1.97 -14.71 10.27
C GLY A 262 2.56 -14.10 9.00
N ASN A 263 2.75 -12.79 8.92
CA ASN A 263 3.37 -12.14 7.76
C ASN A 263 4.90 -12.12 7.92
N PRO A 264 5.67 -12.25 6.81
CA PRO A 264 7.12 -12.19 6.87
C PRO A 264 7.62 -10.82 7.32
N ILE A 265 8.61 -10.80 8.18
CA ILE A 265 9.34 -9.59 8.55
C ILE A 265 10.51 -9.45 7.58
N TRP A 266 10.33 -8.62 6.57
CA TRP A 266 11.33 -8.41 5.52
C TRP A 266 12.62 -7.79 6.05
N SER A 267 13.75 -8.14 5.45
CA SER A 267 15.02 -7.48 5.70
C SER A 267 14.98 -6.03 5.19
N LEU A 268 15.83 -5.18 5.77
CA LEU A 268 16.00 -3.80 5.29
C LEU A 268 16.42 -3.80 3.81
N GLY A 269 17.31 -4.71 3.42
CA GLY A 269 17.73 -4.88 2.02
C GLY A 269 16.56 -5.20 1.09
N ALA A 270 15.67 -6.12 1.49
CA ALA A 270 14.47 -6.45 0.72
C ALA A 270 13.52 -5.26 0.59
N MET A 271 13.31 -4.50 1.68
CA MET A 271 12.44 -3.32 1.65
C MET A 271 13.00 -2.23 0.73
N ILE A 272 14.30 -1.94 0.79
CA ILE A 272 14.96 -0.96 -0.08
C ILE A 272 14.91 -1.42 -1.53
N PHE A 273 15.35 -2.66 -1.80
CA PHE A 273 15.36 -3.21 -3.16
C PHE A 273 13.96 -3.22 -3.78
N ALA A 274 12.96 -3.69 -3.05
CA ALA A 274 11.58 -3.73 -3.53
C ALA A 274 11.04 -2.32 -3.82
N SER A 275 11.32 -1.34 -2.95
CA SER A 275 10.90 0.04 -3.18
C SER A 275 11.50 0.63 -4.45
N LEU A 276 12.81 0.42 -4.69
CA LEU A 276 13.48 0.87 -5.92
C LEU A 276 12.91 0.19 -7.17
N MET A 277 12.74 -1.13 -7.11
CA MET A 277 12.25 -1.93 -8.24
C MET A 277 10.80 -1.65 -8.60
N VAL A 278 9.94 -1.40 -7.61
CA VAL A 278 8.51 -1.14 -7.81
C VAL A 278 8.26 0.30 -8.28
N SER A 279 9.09 1.24 -7.85
CA SER A 279 8.94 2.64 -8.24
C SER A 279 9.28 2.90 -9.70
N ALA A 280 10.16 2.11 -10.31
CA ALA A 280 10.51 2.27 -11.73
C ALA A 280 9.32 1.98 -12.66
N PRO A 281 8.65 0.81 -12.64
CA PRO A 281 7.48 0.58 -13.48
C PRO A 281 6.31 1.51 -13.12
N PHE A 282 6.16 1.95 -11.86
CA PHE A 282 5.17 2.97 -11.51
C PHE A 282 5.39 4.27 -12.28
N ALA A 283 6.62 4.80 -12.31
CA ALA A 283 6.91 5.99 -13.09
C ALA A 283 6.76 5.76 -14.60
N LEU A 284 7.28 4.64 -15.09
CA LEU A 284 7.27 4.32 -16.52
C LEU A 284 5.87 4.10 -17.10
N MET A 285 4.88 3.66 -16.33
CA MET A 285 3.51 3.55 -16.82
C MET A 285 2.91 4.91 -17.25
N HIS A 286 3.43 6.01 -16.71
CA HIS A 286 3.01 7.38 -17.06
C HIS A 286 3.82 7.97 -18.22
N ALA A 287 4.82 7.27 -18.75
CA ALA A 287 5.76 7.83 -19.73
C ALA A 287 5.05 8.39 -20.98
N THR A 288 4.13 7.63 -21.55
CA THR A 288 3.38 8.06 -22.76
C THR A 288 2.47 9.26 -22.49
N GLN A 289 1.90 9.35 -21.29
CA GLN A 289 1.05 10.47 -20.85
C GLN A 289 1.86 11.76 -20.72
N LEU A 290 3.13 11.65 -20.32
CA LEU A 290 4.07 12.74 -20.08
C LEU A 290 5.02 13.01 -21.28
N GLY A 291 4.70 12.47 -22.46
CA GLY A 291 5.52 12.67 -23.66
C GLY A 291 6.91 12.05 -23.58
N ASN A 292 7.10 11.02 -22.76
CA ASN A 292 8.38 10.38 -22.46
C ASN A 292 9.43 11.35 -21.87
N ALA A 293 9.01 12.46 -21.27
CA ALA A 293 9.90 13.42 -20.64
C ALA A 293 10.47 12.85 -19.34
N TRP A 294 11.80 12.79 -19.23
CA TRP A 294 12.45 12.16 -18.09
C TRP A 294 12.32 12.96 -16.78
N GLY A 295 12.20 14.30 -16.84
CA GLY A 295 12.05 15.15 -15.66
C GLY A 295 10.85 14.77 -14.78
N PRO A 296 9.61 14.79 -15.30
CA PRO A 296 8.43 14.35 -14.54
C PRO A 296 8.49 12.86 -14.17
N LEU A 297 9.13 12.00 -14.98
CA LEU A 297 9.29 10.58 -14.65
C LEU A 297 10.18 10.36 -13.41
N VAL A 298 11.26 11.13 -13.29
CA VAL A 298 12.12 11.10 -12.08
C VAL A 298 11.32 11.55 -10.85
N LEU A 299 10.50 12.59 -10.98
CA LEU A 299 9.66 13.03 -9.87
C LEU A 299 8.62 11.98 -9.47
N LEU A 300 7.95 11.35 -10.43
CA LEU A 300 7.02 10.25 -10.15
C LEU A 300 7.74 9.06 -9.51
N TYR A 301 8.97 8.77 -9.92
CA TYR A 301 9.79 7.76 -9.26
C TYR A 301 10.05 8.12 -7.78
N CYS A 302 10.43 9.36 -7.50
CA CYS A 302 10.65 9.83 -6.12
C CYS A 302 9.36 9.80 -5.28
N VAL A 303 8.23 10.25 -5.84
CA VAL A 303 6.91 10.16 -5.18
C VAL A 303 6.56 8.70 -4.90
N SER A 304 6.80 7.81 -5.84
CA SER A 304 6.59 6.37 -5.67
C SER A 304 7.42 5.78 -4.54
N LEU A 305 8.69 6.19 -4.38
CA LEU A 305 9.53 5.77 -3.24
C LEU A 305 8.94 6.24 -1.91
N ILE A 306 8.38 7.44 -1.84
CA ILE A 306 7.71 7.95 -0.65
C ILE A 306 6.47 7.09 -0.34
N LEU A 307 5.65 6.77 -1.35
CA LEU A 307 4.48 5.90 -1.20
C LEU A 307 4.87 4.48 -0.72
N CYS A 308 5.95 3.90 -1.25
CA CYS A 308 6.50 2.63 -0.75
C CYS A 308 6.92 2.75 0.72
N THR A 309 7.60 3.85 1.09
CA THR A 309 8.01 4.10 2.48
C THR A 309 6.79 4.21 3.41
N VAL A 310 5.75 4.95 3.02
CA VAL A 310 4.49 5.05 3.78
C VAL A 310 3.87 3.66 3.95
N ARG A 311 3.77 2.87 2.87
CA ARG A 311 3.21 1.51 2.90
C ARG A 311 3.98 0.59 3.86
N LEU A 312 5.31 0.63 3.83
CA LEU A 312 6.19 -0.19 4.67
C LEU A 312 6.13 0.26 6.14
N ALA A 313 6.21 1.57 6.40
CA ALA A 313 6.21 2.12 7.75
C ALA A 313 4.87 1.94 8.47
N THR A 314 3.74 2.12 7.75
CA THR A 314 2.40 2.02 8.34
C THR A 314 1.82 0.60 8.26
N ARG A 315 2.40 -0.28 7.46
CA ARG A 315 1.87 -1.59 7.08
C ARG A 315 0.43 -1.52 6.57
N SER A 316 0.03 -0.39 6.00
CA SER A 316 -1.34 -0.13 5.55
C SER A 316 -1.37 0.33 4.10
N LEU A 317 -2.05 -0.45 3.25
CA LEU A 317 -2.33 -0.06 1.86
C LEU A 317 -3.23 1.18 1.80
N ALA A 318 -4.21 1.29 2.70
CA ALA A 318 -5.08 2.46 2.78
C ALA A 318 -4.33 3.75 3.12
N ALA A 319 -3.20 3.67 3.87
CA ALA A 319 -2.38 4.83 4.19
C ALA A 319 -1.64 5.37 2.96
N SER A 320 -1.00 4.51 2.16
CA SER A 320 -0.36 4.93 0.91
C SER A 320 -1.37 5.43 -0.12
N THR A 321 -2.54 4.79 -0.22
CA THR A 321 -3.65 5.27 -1.07
C THR A 321 -4.10 6.68 -0.66
N LEU A 322 -4.24 6.96 0.65
CA LEU A 322 -4.62 8.29 1.12
C LEU A 322 -3.58 9.35 0.74
N VAL A 323 -2.29 9.07 0.89
CA VAL A 323 -1.21 9.99 0.46
C VAL A 323 -1.29 10.24 -1.03
N HIS A 324 -1.44 9.18 -1.83
CA HIS A 324 -1.53 9.28 -3.28
C HIS A 324 -2.75 10.09 -3.73
N SER A 325 -3.94 9.78 -3.20
CA SER A 325 -5.17 10.54 -3.48
C SER A 325 -5.04 12.01 -3.06
N ALA A 326 -4.44 12.30 -1.90
CA ALA A 326 -4.23 13.67 -1.44
C ALA A 326 -3.21 14.42 -2.31
N TYR A 327 -2.15 13.75 -2.75
CA TYR A 327 -1.17 14.30 -3.71
C TYR A 327 -1.86 14.69 -5.02
N ASN A 328 -2.61 13.78 -5.64
CA ASN A 328 -3.35 14.06 -6.86
C ASN A 328 -4.42 15.14 -6.67
N PHE A 329 -5.14 15.10 -5.55
CA PHE A 329 -6.12 16.15 -5.21
C PHE A 329 -5.48 17.55 -5.22
N MET A 330 -4.30 17.71 -4.63
CA MET A 330 -3.61 18.99 -4.60
C MET A 330 -3.19 19.44 -6.01
N LEU A 331 -2.73 18.54 -6.87
CA LEU A 331 -2.41 18.87 -8.27
C LEU A 331 -3.65 19.39 -9.01
N PHE A 332 -4.79 18.67 -8.90
CA PHE A 332 -6.04 19.10 -9.51
C PHE A 332 -6.60 20.38 -8.88
N ALA A 333 -6.38 20.60 -7.57
CA ALA A 333 -6.79 21.83 -6.91
C ALA A 333 -5.99 23.05 -7.41
N VAL A 334 -4.69 22.89 -7.66
CA VAL A 334 -3.86 23.95 -8.28
C VAL A 334 -4.36 24.24 -9.70
N MET A 335 -4.58 23.20 -10.51
CA MET A 335 -5.12 23.35 -11.86
C MET A 335 -6.50 24.02 -11.85
N PHE A 336 -7.39 23.62 -10.94
CA PHE A 336 -8.70 24.23 -10.74
C PHE A 336 -8.60 25.75 -10.45
N ALA A 337 -7.66 26.15 -9.57
CA ALA A 337 -7.44 27.56 -9.25
C ALA A 337 -6.87 28.34 -10.45
N GLN A 338 -5.94 27.75 -11.21
CA GLN A 338 -5.31 28.39 -12.37
C GLN A 338 -6.27 28.57 -13.55
N THR A 339 -7.22 27.64 -13.73
CA THR A 339 -8.18 27.63 -14.85
C THR A 339 -9.53 28.24 -14.51
N ASP A 340 -9.65 28.95 -13.38
CA ASP A 340 -10.91 29.56 -12.88
C ASP A 340 -12.05 28.52 -12.82
N GLY A 341 -11.79 27.43 -12.12
CA GLY A 341 -12.78 26.36 -11.93
C GLY A 341 -12.96 25.45 -13.15
N PHE A 342 -11.88 25.16 -13.88
CA PHE A 342 -11.87 24.42 -15.16
C PHE A 342 -12.65 25.10 -16.29
N ARG A 343 -12.86 26.42 -16.22
CA ARG A 343 -13.58 27.18 -17.25
C ARG A 343 -12.66 27.66 -18.36
N HIS A 344 -11.41 27.89 -18.07
CA HIS A 344 -10.40 28.43 -18.98
C HIS A 344 -9.24 27.44 -19.15
N MET A 345 -9.49 26.35 -19.89
CA MET A 345 -8.49 25.30 -20.12
C MET A 345 -7.34 25.76 -21.05
N ASP A 346 -7.52 26.88 -21.73
CA ASP A 346 -6.50 27.59 -22.54
C ASP A 346 -5.36 28.20 -21.71
N LYS A 347 -5.52 28.25 -20.38
CA LYS A 347 -4.49 28.75 -19.43
C LYS A 347 -3.58 27.68 -18.86
N MET A 348 -3.73 26.44 -19.32
CA MET A 348 -2.89 25.31 -18.91
C MET A 348 -1.53 25.31 -19.61
#